data_f93ec922fd466407f94b631d7b9e2bf6
#
_entry.id   f93ec922fd466407f94b631d7b9e2bf6
#
_cell.length_a   1.000
_cell.length_b   1.000
_cell.length_c   1.000
_cell.angle_alpha   90.00
_cell.angle_beta   90.00
_cell.angle_gamma   90.00
#
_symmetry.space_group_name_H-M   'P 1'
#
loop_
_entity.id
_entity.type
_entity.pdbx_description
1 polymer ?
#
loop_
_entity_poly.entity_id
_entity_poly.type
_entity_poly.pdbx_seq_one_letter_code
_entity_poly.pdbx_strand_id
1 'polypeptide(L)'
;MNRKNYIVGIDVGTAEVRVGLGEPRPDGTLNIIGLGLSPSDGVRKGVIVDLDKTVESIVSAVEEAERMAGFKIDSAYVALKGLNVELINNRGVVAVTSDDREIREEDLDRVMQAARVVALPTDREIVDIIPREFIVDGFEGIADPVSMLGVRLEVDAQVVTSLITSLHNLLRCVSRAGITINGIILQALANAEISLSDDERELGTFLIDIGAGTTEIALFQNGKLEQLSVFPVGGDHITTDLAAGLRINHYSAEGLKKEYGTAMKSMAESEPKIEIKTVGSNELRLVSERELSNFIEPRVQEIFQIAQEEMTKMGWPYLPPAGIVLRGGVSSMKGIVETARLAFESDQVRIGDFDVVGIKNPIYSTVIGLLYYVQRQQPRMHIKERSKPVKKKGPGLWQRIKEWLTDIVD
;
A
#
# COMPACT_ATOMS: atom_id res chain seq x y z
N MET A 1 7.99 -17.40 -28.65
CA MET A 1 8.16 -17.47 -27.20
C MET A 1 6.80 -17.17 -26.57
N ASN A 2 6.24 -18.14 -25.85
CA ASN A 2 4.99 -17.91 -25.08
C ASN A 2 5.24 -16.75 -24.14
N ARG A 3 4.46 -15.66 -24.24
CA ARG A 3 4.40 -14.63 -23.19
C ARG A 3 3.94 -15.34 -21.92
N LYS A 4 4.88 -15.62 -21.03
CA LYS A 4 4.52 -16.14 -19.70
C LYS A 4 3.63 -15.10 -19.04
N ASN A 5 2.52 -15.55 -18.50
CA ASN A 5 1.56 -14.71 -17.78
C ASN A 5 2.19 -14.43 -16.41
N TYR A 6 2.92 -13.34 -16.25
CA TYR A 6 3.50 -12.90 -14.97
C TYR A 6 3.00 -11.51 -14.59
N ILE A 7 2.92 -11.27 -13.31
CA ILE A 7 2.54 -10.01 -12.72
C ILE A 7 3.79 -9.37 -12.10
N VAL A 8 4.00 -8.09 -12.35
CA VAL A 8 5.08 -7.31 -11.73
C VAL A 8 4.47 -6.22 -10.88
N GLY A 9 4.99 -6.08 -9.66
CA GLY A 9 4.63 -5.01 -8.74
C GLY A 9 5.85 -4.17 -8.36
N ILE A 10 5.65 -2.86 -8.20
CA ILE A 10 6.67 -1.91 -7.72
C ILE A 10 6.07 -1.14 -6.53
N ASP A 11 6.81 -1.12 -5.41
CA ASP A 11 6.56 -0.27 -4.25
C ASP A 11 7.73 0.70 -4.06
N VAL A 12 7.45 2.00 -4.15
CA VAL A 12 8.44 3.06 -3.92
C VAL A 12 8.30 3.57 -2.49
N GLY A 13 9.10 3.01 -1.59
CA GLY A 13 9.12 3.34 -0.16
C GLY A 13 10.04 4.50 0.21
N THR A 14 9.93 4.99 1.45
CA THR A 14 10.85 6.01 1.99
C THR A 14 12.26 5.45 2.23
N ALA A 15 12.36 4.25 2.76
CA ALA A 15 13.67 3.61 3.02
C ALA A 15 14.15 2.78 1.84
N GLU A 16 13.25 2.13 1.12
CA GLU A 16 13.59 1.13 0.11
C GLU A 16 12.56 1.13 -1.03
N VAL A 17 13.03 0.87 -2.24
CA VAL A 17 12.23 0.52 -3.41
C VAL A 17 12.21 -0.99 -3.54
N ARG A 18 11.04 -1.57 -3.76
CA ARG A 18 10.82 -3.02 -3.87
C ARG A 18 10.14 -3.37 -5.17
N VAL A 19 10.62 -4.45 -5.79
CA VAL A 19 10.04 -5.02 -7.00
C VAL A 19 9.77 -6.49 -6.77
N GLY A 20 8.61 -6.96 -7.19
CA GLY A 20 8.23 -8.37 -7.11
C GLY A 20 7.66 -8.87 -8.43
N LEU A 21 8.00 -10.11 -8.78
CA LEU A 21 7.46 -10.82 -9.93
C LEU A 21 6.81 -12.10 -9.48
N GLY A 22 5.54 -12.29 -9.85
CA GLY A 22 4.76 -13.48 -9.57
C GLY A 22 4.20 -14.13 -10.83
N GLU A 23 4.30 -15.43 -10.93
CA GLU A 23 3.64 -16.24 -11.95
C GLU A 23 2.39 -16.88 -11.36
N PRO A 24 1.17 -16.53 -11.83
CA PRO A 24 -0.09 -17.13 -11.35
C PRO A 24 -0.11 -18.64 -11.60
N ARG A 25 -0.51 -19.41 -10.60
CA ARG A 25 -0.74 -20.85 -10.69
C ARG A 25 -2.23 -21.17 -10.79
N PRO A 26 -2.59 -22.34 -11.37
CA PRO A 26 -3.98 -22.75 -11.49
C PRO A 26 -4.72 -22.95 -10.16
N ASP A 27 -3.98 -23.18 -9.08
CA ASP A 27 -4.51 -23.33 -7.71
C ASP A 27 -4.79 -21.99 -7.01
N GLY A 28 -4.60 -20.86 -7.70
CA GLY A 28 -4.80 -19.53 -7.14
C GLY A 28 -3.60 -18.98 -6.35
N THR A 29 -2.52 -19.75 -6.22
CA THR A 29 -1.28 -19.27 -5.60
C THR A 29 -0.38 -18.54 -6.59
N LEU A 30 0.58 -17.77 -6.09
CA LEU A 30 1.63 -17.12 -6.88
C LEU A 30 2.96 -17.82 -6.68
N ASN A 31 3.62 -18.15 -7.77
CA ASN A 31 5.02 -18.53 -7.74
C ASN A 31 5.88 -17.27 -7.87
N ILE A 32 6.57 -16.88 -6.81
CA ILE A 32 7.45 -15.70 -6.84
C ILE A 32 8.75 -16.08 -7.57
N ILE A 33 8.98 -15.45 -8.71
CA ILE A 33 10.09 -15.77 -9.62
C ILE A 33 11.17 -14.70 -9.63
N GLY A 34 10.92 -13.53 -9.04
CA GLY A 34 11.89 -12.45 -8.93
C GLY A 34 11.53 -11.50 -7.80
N LEU A 35 12.55 -11.06 -7.08
CA LEU A 35 12.47 -10.01 -6.06
C LEU A 35 13.65 -9.07 -6.24
N GLY A 36 13.41 -7.78 -6.07
CA GLY A 36 14.43 -6.76 -6.10
C GLY A 36 14.23 -5.75 -4.97
N LEU A 37 15.35 -5.29 -4.42
CA LEU A 37 15.40 -4.34 -3.32
C LEU A 37 16.51 -3.32 -3.58
N SER A 38 16.22 -2.05 -3.39
CA SER A 38 17.23 -0.98 -3.46
C SER A 38 16.96 0.06 -2.38
N PRO A 39 17.99 0.63 -1.75
CA PRO A 39 17.82 1.82 -0.92
C PRO A 39 17.11 2.94 -1.69
N SER A 40 16.29 3.71 -0.99
CA SER A 40 15.52 4.83 -1.56
C SER A 40 16.10 6.16 -1.11
N ASP A 41 16.92 6.79 -1.94
CA ASP A 41 17.60 8.04 -1.60
C ASP A 41 16.82 9.30 -1.99
N GLY A 42 15.82 9.16 -2.87
CA GLY A 42 15.02 10.26 -3.43
C GLY A 42 13.69 10.51 -2.73
N VAL A 43 13.33 9.72 -1.70
CA VAL A 43 12.02 9.80 -1.02
C VAL A 43 12.20 10.19 0.44
N ARG A 44 11.40 11.14 0.92
CA ARG A 44 11.37 11.56 2.33
C ARG A 44 9.93 11.65 2.82
N LYS A 45 9.64 11.03 3.96
CA LYS A 45 8.29 11.03 4.58
C LYS A 45 7.17 10.70 3.57
N GLY A 46 7.42 9.71 2.69
CA GLY A 46 6.47 9.29 1.66
C GLY A 46 6.36 10.21 0.44
N VAL A 47 7.14 11.28 0.36
CA VAL A 47 7.13 12.24 -0.77
C VAL A 47 8.42 12.12 -1.56
N ILE A 48 8.33 12.12 -2.89
CA ILE A 48 9.49 12.18 -3.80
C ILE A 48 10.05 13.60 -3.76
N VAL A 49 11.28 13.74 -3.30
CA VAL A 49 12.01 15.01 -3.17
C VAL A 49 13.15 15.12 -4.17
N ASP A 50 13.57 14.00 -4.76
CA ASP A 50 14.61 13.93 -5.79
C ASP A 50 14.20 12.87 -6.82
N LEU A 51 13.82 13.34 -8.01
CA LEU A 51 13.35 12.48 -9.10
C LEU A 51 14.46 11.56 -9.62
N ASP A 52 15.66 12.09 -9.81
CA ASP A 52 16.75 11.33 -10.42
C ASP A 52 17.23 10.21 -9.51
N LYS A 53 17.42 10.47 -8.24
CA LYS A 53 17.75 9.43 -7.25
C LYS A 53 16.65 8.40 -7.10
N THR A 54 15.37 8.82 -7.17
CA THR A 54 14.26 7.86 -7.14
C THR A 54 14.27 6.96 -8.38
N VAL A 55 14.54 7.49 -9.56
CA VAL A 55 14.70 6.71 -10.80
C VAL A 55 15.84 5.70 -10.67
N GLU A 56 17.00 6.13 -10.18
CA GLU A 56 18.16 5.23 -9.96
C GLU A 56 17.82 4.09 -8.99
N SER A 57 17.11 4.40 -7.89
CA SER A 57 16.65 3.38 -6.93
C SER A 57 15.67 2.39 -7.58
N ILE A 58 14.73 2.86 -8.41
CA ILE A 58 13.80 1.99 -9.14
C ILE A 58 14.56 1.10 -10.13
N VAL A 59 15.45 1.66 -10.93
CA VAL A 59 16.26 0.90 -11.89
C VAL A 59 17.05 -0.20 -11.18
N SER A 60 17.73 0.12 -10.07
CA SER A 60 18.50 -0.84 -9.29
C SER A 60 17.66 -2.00 -8.77
N ALA A 61 16.47 -1.70 -8.22
CA ALA A 61 15.54 -2.73 -7.73
C ALA A 61 14.98 -3.59 -8.89
N VAL A 62 14.66 -2.98 -10.04
CA VAL A 62 14.20 -3.69 -11.24
C VAL A 62 15.30 -4.65 -11.75
N GLU A 63 16.53 -4.17 -11.87
CA GLU A 63 17.65 -5.00 -12.34
C GLU A 63 17.94 -6.18 -11.40
N GLU A 64 17.78 -6.01 -10.10
CA GLU A 64 17.92 -7.12 -9.15
C GLU A 64 16.83 -8.17 -9.35
N ALA A 65 15.57 -7.74 -9.49
CA ALA A 65 14.46 -8.64 -9.78
C ALA A 65 14.62 -9.37 -11.13
N GLU A 66 15.08 -8.67 -12.17
CA GLU A 66 15.39 -9.25 -13.49
C GLU A 66 16.51 -10.30 -13.44
N ARG A 67 17.57 -10.05 -12.65
CA ARG A 67 18.65 -11.04 -12.45
C ARG A 67 18.13 -12.34 -11.84
N MET A 68 17.19 -12.23 -10.87
CA MET A 68 16.58 -13.40 -10.25
C MET A 68 15.61 -14.11 -11.21
N ALA A 69 14.82 -13.37 -11.97
CA ALA A 69 13.83 -13.92 -12.90
C ALA A 69 14.45 -14.45 -14.19
N GLY A 70 15.61 -13.93 -14.62
CA GLY A 70 16.31 -14.32 -15.85
C GLY A 70 15.77 -13.67 -17.14
N PHE A 71 14.93 -12.62 -17.04
CA PHE A 71 14.41 -11.87 -18.19
C PHE A 71 14.16 -10.41 -17.84
N LYS A 72 13.94 -9.57 -18.86
CA LYS A 72 13.68 -8.14 -18.70
C LYS A 72 12.23 -7.86 -18.34
N ILE A 73 12.02 -6.81 -17.54
CA ILE A 73 10.72 -6.30 -17.10
C ILE A 73 10.36 -5.11 -17.98
N ASP A 74 9.25 -5.21 -18.73
CA ASP A 74 8.78 -4.13 -19.60
C ASP A 74 7.64 -3.33 -18.95
N SER A 75 6.88 -3.92 -18.02
CA SER A 75 5.72 -3.29 -17.42
C SER A 75 5.44 -3.78 -16.00
N ALA A 76 4.78 -2.94 -15.18
CA ALA A 76 4.46 -3.24 -13.80
C ALA A 76 3.20 -2.52 -13.31
N TYR A 77 2.61 -3.06 -12.23
CA TYR A 77 1.65 -2.35 -11.39
C TYR A 77 2.41 -1.58 -10.30
N VAL A 78 1.92 -0.40 -9.94
CA VAL A 78 2.60 0.50 -9.00
C VAL A 78 1.74 0.68 -7.76
N ALA A 79 2.33 0.47 -6.57
CA ALA A 79 1.68 0.76 -5.31
C ALA A 79 1.63 2.27 -5.08
N LEU A 80 0.42 2.81 -4.82
CA LEU A 80 0.21 4.19 -4.41
C LEU A 80 0.03 4.23 -2.89
N LYS A 81 0.88 5.00 -2.21
CA LYS A 81 0.76 5.24 -0.77
C LYS A 81 -0.39 6.18 -0.47
N GLY A 82 -1.04 5.97 0.67
CA GLY A 82 -2.18 6.75 1.12
C GLY A 82 -1.89 8.22 1.41
N LEU A 83 -0.61 8.63 1.50
CA LEU A 83 -0.25 10.03 1.68
C LEU A 83 -0.77 10.86 0.49
N ASN A 84 -1.55 11.90 0.77
CA ASN A 84 -2.24 12.73 -0.23
C ASN A 84 -3.38 12.03 -0.98
N VAL A 85 -3.79 10.84 -0.56
CA VAL A 85 -4.99 10.15 -1.06
C VAL A 85 -6.20 10.57 -0.23
N GLU A 86 -7.33 10.78 -0.88
CA GLU A 86 -8.64 10.92 -0.25
C GLU A 86 -9.63 9.94 -0.88
N LEU A 87 -10.50 9.42 -0.04
CA LEU A 87 -11.57 8.51 -0.41
C LEU A 87 -12.89 9.28 -0.37
N ILE A 88 -13.57 9.39 -1.51
CA ILE A 88 -14.85 10.11 -1.64
C ILE A 88 -15.93 9.09 -2.01
N ASN A 89 -16.95 8.96 -1.18
CA ASN A 89 -18.10 8.13 -1.52
C ASN A 89 -18.97 8.85 -2.55
N ASN A 90 -19.26 8.19 -3.66
CA ASN A 90 -20.12 8.72 -4.71
C ASN A 90 -21.03 7.61 -5.28
N ARG A 91 -22.19 8.00 -5.77
CA ARG A 91 -23.17 7.10 -6.37
C ARG A 91 -23.29 7.37 -7.87
N GLY A 92 -23.10 6.32 -8.67
CA GLY A 92 -23.42 6.34 -10.09
C GLY A 92 -24.81 5.77 -10.33
N VAL A 93 -25.54 6.30 -11.31
CA VAL A 93 -26.89 5.83 -11.68
C VAL A 93 -27.03 5.83 -13.19
N VAL A 94 -27.52 4.72 -13.75
CA VAL A 94 -27.84 4.62 -15.19
C VAL A 94 -29.14 3.83 -15.41
N ALA A 95 -29.83 4.10 -16.51
CA ALA A 95 -30.89 3.24 -16.97
C ALA A 95 -30.31 2.06 -17.76
N VAL A 96 -30.87 0.87 -17.57
CA VAL A 96 -30.59 -0.30 -18.42
C VAL A 96 -31.27 -0.10 -19.76
N THR A 97 -30.51 -0.17 -20.85
CA THR A 97 -31.01 0.21 -22.21
C THR A 97 -31.26 -0.97 -23.11
N SER A 98 -31.01 -2.20 -22.66
CA SER A 98 -31.33 -3.42 -23.41
C SER A 98 -32.84 -3.67 -23.50
N ASP A 99 -33.33 -4.11 -24.65
CA ASP A 99 -34.76 -4.40 -24.86
C ASP A 99 -35.30 -5.50 -23.93
N ASP A 100 -34.44 -6.46 -23.56
CA ASP A 100 -34.72 -7.57 -22.63
C ASP A 100 -34.52 -7.21 -21.17
N ARG A 101 -34.08 -5.97 -20.87
CA ARG A 101 -33.74 -5.46 -19.53
C ARG A 101 -32.65 -6.27 -18.81
N GLU A 102 -31.90 -7.09 -19.52
CA GLU A 102 -30.74 -7.78 -18.97
C GLU A 102 -29.56 -6.79 -18.79
N ILE A 103 -29.02 -6.72 -17.60
CA ILE A 103 -27.83 -5.88 -17.27
C ILE A 103 -26.60 -6.55 -17.89
N ARG A 104 -25.85 -5.79 -18.68
CA ARG A 104 -24.66 -6.24 -19.38
C ARG A 104 -23.42 -5.48 -18.90
N GLU A 105 -22.25 -5.97 -19.30
CA GLU A 105 -20.96 -5.31 -19.00
C GLU A 105 -20.93 -3.83 -19.45
N GLU A 106 -21.62 -3.50 -20.54
CA GLU A 106 -21.73 -2.11 -21.03
C GLU A 106 -22.49 -1.21 -20.04
N ASP A 107 -23.49 -1.75 -19.34
CA ASP A 107 -24.23 -1.04 -18.30
C ASP A 107 -23.36 -0.84 -17.06
N LEU A 108 -22.55 -1.88 -16.71
CA LEU A 108 -21.59 -1.81 -15.63
C LEU A 108 -20.54 -0.72 -15.91
N ASP A 109 -19.97 -0.69 -17.11
CA ASP A 109 -19.03 0.36 -17.51
C ASP A 109 -19.68 1.76 -17.44
N ARG A 110 -20.94 1.89 -17.86
CA ARG A 110 -21.67 3.18 -17.81
C ARG A 110 -21.93 3.64 -16.38
N VAL A 111 -22.35 2.75 -15.49
CA VAL A 111 -22.63 3.11 -14.09
C VAL A 111 -21.33 3.46 -13.35
N MET A 112 -20.23 2.77 -13.61
CA MET A 112 -18.91 3.11 -13.09
C MET A 112 -18.42 4.47 -13.63
N GLN A 113 -18.69 4.80 -14.91
CA GLN A 113 -18.38 6.13 -15.45
C GLN A 113 -19.28 7.22 -14.81
N ALA A 114 -20.54 6.92 -14.52
CA ALA A 114 -21.41 7.85 -13.81
C ALA A 114 -20.88 8.15 -12.39
N ALA A 115 -20.36 7.15 -11.68
CA ALA A 115 -19.76 7.31 -10.38
C ALA A 115 -18.46 8.16 -10.39
N ARG A 116 -17.83 8.36 -11.58
CA ARG A 116 -16.67 9.26 -11.72
C ARG A 116 -17.03 10.74 -11.69
N VAL A 117 -18.28 11.08 -11.89
CA VAL A 117 -18.72 12.47 -11.95
C VAL A 117 -18.79 13.03 -10.53
N VAL A 118 -17.69 13.56 -10.05
CA VAL A 118 -17.54 14.18 -8.73
C VAL A 118 -16.81 15.52 -8.87
N ALA A 119 -17.22 16.51 -8.10
CA ALA A 119 -16.50 17.79 -8.04
C ALA A 119 -15.21 17.61 -7.24
N LEU A 120 -14.09 17.89 -7.88
CA LEU A 120 -12.77 17.80 -7.26
C LEU A 120 -12.09 19.18 -7.20
N PRO A 121 -11.27 19.42 -6.18
CA PRO A 121 -10.29 20.52 -6.21
C PRO A 121 -9.39 20.42 -7.45
N THR A 122 -8.90 21.56 -7.95
CA THR A 122 -8.12 21.63 -9.18
C THR A 122 -6.74 20.97 -9.11
N ASP A 123 -6.26 20.70 -7.91
CA ASP A 123 -4.97 20.04 -7.61
C ASP A 123 -5.09 18.55 -7.40
N ARG A 124 -6.29 17.96 -7.57
CA ARG A 124 -6.55 16.52 -7.37
C ARG A 124 -7.08 15.87 -8.63
N GLU A 125 -6.80 14.59 -8.78
CA GLU A 125 -7.33 13.75 -9.85
C GLU A 125 -7.78 12.38 -9.33
N ILE A 126 -8.67 11.74 -10.10
CA ILE A 126 -9.17 10.40 -9.79
C ILE A 126 -8.14 9.37 -10.21
N VAL A 127 -7.67 8.59 -9.24
CA VAL A 127 -6.74 7.47 -9.46
C VAL A 127 -7.52 6.20 -9.79
N ASP A 128 -8.56 5.89 -8.99
CA ASP A 128 -9.34 4.66 -9.13
C ASP A 128 -10.78 4.87 -8.66
N ILE A 129 -11.67 3.91 -9.01
CA ILE A 129 -13.03 3.82 -8.51
C ILE A 129 -13.27 2.40 -8.05
N ILE A 130 -13.51 2.24 -6.76
CA ILE A 130 -13.74 0.95 -6.11
C ILE A 130 -15.24 0.79 -5.89
N PRO A 131 -15.92 -0.13 -6.60
CA PRO A 131 -17.32 -0.40 -6.33
C PRO A 131 -17.49 -1.01 -4.94
N ARG A 132 -18.42 -0.49 -4.17
CA ARG A 132 -18.78 -1.02 -2.86
C ARG A 132 -19.92 -2.03 -2.97
N GLU A 133 -20.97 -1.64 -3.68
CA GLU A 133 -22.11 -2.48 -3.98
C GLU A 133 -22.85 -1.95 -5.21
N PHE A 134 -23.60 -2.82 -5.83
CA PHE A 134 -24.56 -2.45 -6.87
C PHE A 134 -25.97 -2.50 -6.31
N ILE A 135 -26.84 -1.68 -6.91
CA ILE A 135 -28.25 -1.58 -6.57
C ILE A 135 -29.04 -1.71 -7.86
N VAL A 136 -29.94 -2.70 -7.93
CA VAL A 136 -30.80 -2.93 -9.09
C VAL A 136 -32.24 -2.69 -8.69
N ASP A 137 -32.91 -1.71 -9.32
CA ASP A 137 -34.29 -1.32 -9.04
C ASP A 137 -34.61 -1.08 -7.56
N GLY A 138 -33.59 -0.57 -6.79
CA GLY A 138 -33.66 -0.30 -5.37
C GLY A 138 -33.30 -1.46 -4.43
N PHE A 139 -32.94 -2.63 -4.98
CA PHE A 139 -32.40 -3.74 -4.18
C PHE A 139 -30.90 -3.58 -4.01
N GLU A 140 -30.47 -3.39 -2.78
CA GLU A 140 -29.08 -3.16 -2.37
C GLU A 140 -28.31 -4.46 -2.13
N GLY A 141 -26.98 -4.36 -1.89
CA GLY A 141 -26.13 -5.51 -1.51
C GLY A 141 -25.73 -6.42 -2.65
N ILE A 142 -25.91 -6.00 -3.90
CA ILE A 142 -25.57 -6.82 -5.06
C ILE A 142 -24.07 -6.69 -5.35
N ALA A 143 -23.36 -7.83 -5.34
CA ALA A 143 -21.90 -7.88 -5.61
C ALA A 143 -21.61 -7.88 -7.12
N ASP A 144 -22.43 -8.57 -7.92
CA ASP A 144 -22.32 -8.63 -9.38
C ASP A 144 -23.72 -8.55 -10.00
N PRO A 145 -24.04 -7.45 -10.70
CA PRO A 145 -25.36 -7.26 -11.32
C PRO A 145 -25.45 -7.83 -12.75
N VAL A 146 -24.35 -8.33 -13.33
CA VAL A 146 -24.35 -8.81 -14.72
C VAL A 146 -25.29 -10.01 -14.87
N SER A 147 -26.06 -10.03 -15.95
CA SER A 147 -27.12 -10.99 -16.23
C SER A 147 -28.36 -10.92 -15.32
N MET A 148 -28.43 -9.97 -14.39
CA MET A 148 -29.70 -9.69 -13.70
C MET A 148 -30.65 -8.88 -14.59
N LEU A 149 -31.94 -8.97 -14.31
CA LEU A 149 -32.95 -8.16 -14.97
C LEU A 149 -33.23 -6.91 -14.13
N GLY A 150 -33.25 -5.73 -14.77
CA GLY A 150 -33.56 -4.48 -14.10
C GLY A 150 -33.73 -3.32 -15.07
N VAL A 151 -34.34 -2.26 -14.61
CA VAL A 151 -34.56 -1.01 -15.38
C VAL A 151 -33.53 0.04 -14.99
N ARG A 152 -33.11 0.04 -13.72
CA ARG A 152 -32.20 1.02 -13.13
C ARG A 152 -31.04 0.30 -12.44
N LEU A 153 -29.82 0.61 -12.85
CA LEU A 153 -28.59 0.14 -12.22
C LEU A 153 -27.92 1.32 -11.52
N GLU A 154 -27.58 1.13 -10.24
CA GLU A 154 -26.80 2.07 -9.46
C GLU A 154 -25.54 1.38 -8.92
N VAL A 155 -24.53 2.15 -8.62
CA VAL A 155 -23.34 1.72 -7.88
C VAL A 155 -23.04 2.71 -6.76
N ASP A 156 -22.91 2.20 -5.54
CA ASP A 156 -22.19 2.92 -4.51
C ASP A 156 -20.71 2.62 -4.67
N ALA A 157 -19.93 3.67 -4.88
CA ALA A 157 -18.51 3.53 -5.17
C ALA A 157 -17.67 4.48 -4.31
N GLN A 158 -16.45 4.05 -4.04
CA GLN A 158 -15.44 4.88 -3.42
C GLN A 158 -14.49 5.38 -4.50
N VAL A 159 -14.49 6.70 -4.71
CA VAL A 159 -13.60 7.38 -5.65
C VAL A 159 -12.30 7.68 -4.92
N VAL A 160 -11.22 7.06 -5.36
CA VAL A 160 -9.86 7.28 -4.86
C VAL A 160 -9.26 8.45 -5.60
N THR A 161 -8.89 9.50 -4.89
CA THR A 161 -8.26 10.70 -5.46
C THR A 161 -6.88 10.92 -4.87
N SER A 162 -5.99 11.56 -5.62
CA SER A 162 -4.65 11.93 -5.15
C SER A 162 -4.29 13.33 -5.62
N LEU A 163 -3.34 13.96 -4.92
CA LEU A 163 -2.72 15.20 -5.44
C LEU A 163 -2.00 14.88 -6.75
N ILE A 164 -2.32 15.67 -7.80
CA ILE A 164 -1.76 15.56 -9.14
C ILE A 164 -0.23 15.52 -9.10
N THR A 165 0.40 16.43 -8.36
CA THR A 165 1.86 16.51 -8.28
C THR A 165 2.51 15.28 -7.70
N SER A 166 1.92 14.71 -6.64
CA SER A 166 2.45 13.51 -5.98
C SER A 166 2.33 12.28 -6.87
N LEU A 167 1.15 12.10 -7.48
CA LEU A 167 0.88 10.99 -8.39
C LEU A 167 1.80 11.05 -9.62
N HIS A 168 1.83 12.21 -10.28
CA HIS A 168 2.62 12.37 -11.51
C HIS A 168 4.13 12.23 -11.27
N ASN A 169 4.66 12.70 -10.13
CA ASN A 169 6.07 12.45 -9.80
C ASN A 169 6.37 10.96 -9.67
N LEU A 170 5.49 10.18 -9.02
CA LEU A 170 5.65 8.73 -8.92
C LEU A 170 5.63 8.06 -10.31
N LEU A 171 4.60 8.35 -11.11
CA LEU A 171 4.45 7.79 -12.45
C LEU A 171 5.62 8.16 -13.37
N ARG A 172 6.08 9.40 -13.29
CA ARG A 172 7.23 9.89 -14.04
C ARG A 172 8.53 9.14 -13.66
N CYS A 173 8.77 8.89 -12.37
CA CYS A 173 9.94 8.12 -11.95
C CYS A 173 9.90 6.70 -12.52
N VAL A 174 8.75 6.00 -12.43
CA VAL A 174 8.60 4.65 -12.95
C VAL A 174 8.78 4.61 -14.48
N SER A 175 8.17 5.57 -15.21
CA SER A 175 8.31 5.66 -16.66
C SER A 175 9.74 5.97 -17.09
N ARG A 176 10.44 6.90 -16.40
CA ARG A 176 11.85 7.21 -16.65
C ARG A 176 12.79 6.04 -16.33
N ALA A 177 12.39 5.13 -15.46
CA ALA A 177 13.10 3.86 -15.25
C ALA A 177 12.88 2.84 -16.38
N GLY A 178 12.14 3.20 -17.45
CA GLY A 178 11.88 2.35 -18.61
C GLY A 178 10.71 1.37 -18.43
N ILE A 179 9.89 1.53 -17.40
CA ILE A 179 8.79 0.62 -17.07
C ILE A 179 7.44 1.22 -17.50
N THR A 180 6.70 0.47 -18.30
CA THR A 180 5.30 0.79 -18.64
C THR A 180 4.39 0.50 -17.45
N ILE A 181 3.50 1.43 -17.11
CA ILE A 181 2.59 1.28 -15.96
C ILE A 181 1.32 0.59 -16.42
N ASN A 182 1.06 -0.62 -15.90
CA ASN A 182 -0.16 -1.40 -16.18
C ASN A 182 -1.35 -0.96 -15.32
N GLY A 183 -1.09 -0.44 -14.13
CA GLY A 183 -2.11 0.03 -13.19
C GLY A 183 -1.50 0.58 -11.92
N ILE A 184 -2.32 1.33 -11.18
CA ILE A 184 -1.99 1.90 -9.90
C ILE A 184 -2.92 1.27 -8.87
N ILE A 185 -2.35 0.75 -7.78
CA ILE A 185 -3.10 0.09 -6.72
C ILE A 185 -2.81 0.79 -5.41
N LEU A 186 -3.85 1.16 -4.66
CA LEU A 186 -3.70 1.74 -3.34
C LEU A 186 -3.00 0.74 -2.40
N GLN A 187 -1.93 1.19 -1.74
CA GLN A 187 -1.09 0.33 -0.89
C GLN A 187 -1.89 -0.37 0.20
N ALA A 188 -2.86 0.31 0.82
CA ALA A 188 -3.74 -0.27 1.84
C ALA A 188 -4.46 -1.54 1.34
N LEU A 189 -4.94 -1.56 0.09
CA LEU A 189 -5.60 -2.73 -0.51
C LEU A 189 -4.61 -3.88 -0.72
N ALA A 190 -3.43 -3.58 -1.23
CA ALA A 190 -2.36 -4.57 -1.39
C ALA A 190 -1.94 -5.17 -0.03
N ASN A 191 -1.76 -4.32 0.97
CA ASN A 191 -1.40 -4.74 2.31
C ASN A 191 -2.48 -5.62 2.96
N ALA A 192 -3.74 -5.26 2.82
CA ALA A 192 -4.87 -6.04 3.34
C ALA A 192 -4.93 -7.44 2.73
N GLU A 193 -4.58 -7.60 1.45
CA GLU A 193 -4.69 -8.87 0.73
C GLU A 193 -3.93 -10.04 1.39
N ILE A 194 -2.82 -9.73 2.03
CA ILE A 194 -1.97 -10.74 2.69
C ILE A 194 -1.90 -10.61 4.21
N SER A 195 -2.58 -9.64 4.79
CA SER A 195 -2.49 -9.37 6.24
C SER A 195 -3.80 -9.57 6.97
N LEU A 196 -4.92 -9.52 6.26
CA LEU A 196 -6.26 -9.62 6.84
C LEU A 196 -6.99 -10.85 6.33
N SER A 197 -7.62 -11.59 7.24
CA SER A 197 -8.60 -12.61 6.88
C SER A 197 -9.90 -11.97 6.37
N ASP A 198 -10.72 -12.77 5.68
CA ASP A 198 -12.03 -12.30 5.22
C ASP A 198 -12.95 -11.94 6.41
N ASP A 199 -12.88 -12.71 7.53
CA ASP A 199 -13.64 -12.44 8.75
C ASP A 199 -13.23 -11.09 9.39
N GLU A 200 -11.94 -10.78 9.44
CA GLU A 200 -11.47 -9.49 9.98
C GLU A 200 -11.92 -8.30 9.12
N ARG A 201 -11.91 -8.48 7.79
CA ARG A 201 -12.43 -7.45 6.89
C ARG A 201 -13.92 -7.27 7.04
N GLU A 202 -14.68 -8.34 7.27
CA GLU A 202 -16.13 -8.30 7.44
C GLU A 202 -16.53 -7.69 8.77
N LEU A 203 -15.95 -8.17 9.88
CA LEU A 203 -16.27 -7.71 11.24
C LEU A 203 -15.81 -6.29 11.52
N GLY A 204 -14.76 -5.85 10.86
CA GLY A 204 -14.12 -4.55 11.05
C GLY A 204 -12.79 -4.66 11.78
N THR A 205 -11.73 -4.09 11.16
CA THR A 205 -10.37 -4.03 11.70
C THR A 205 -9.63 -2.80 11.21
N PHE A 206 -8.72 -2.29 12.02
CA PHE A 206 -7.71 -1.33 11.58
C PHE A 206 -6.45 -2.04 11.14
N LEU A 207 -6.00 -1.79 9.94
CA LEU A 207 -4.68 -2.15 9.45
C LEU A 207 -3.75 -0.93 9.60
N ILE A 208 -2.73 -1.05 10.46
CA ILE A 208 -1.75 0.01 10.72
C ILE A 208 -0.41 -0.41 10.12
N ASP A 209 0.01 0.29 9.07
CA ASP A 209 1.32 0.08 8.42
C ASP A 209 2.31 1.15 8.89
N ILE A 210 3.26 0.74 9.76
CA ILE A 210 4.30 1.62 10.29
C ILE A 210 5.56 1.47 9.42
N GLY A 211 5.66 2.33 8.41
CA GLY A 211 6.80 2.41 7.52
C GLY A 211 7.99 3.17 8.11
N ALA A 212 8.98 3.47 7.26
CA ALA A 212 10.13 4.28 7.67
C ALA A 212 9.74 5.75 7.87
N GLY A 213 9.10 6.38 6.89
CA GLY A 213 8.78 7.80 6.91
C GLY A 213 7.35 8.16 7.28
N THR A 214 6.42 7.20 7.21
CA THR A 214 4.98 7.41 7.39
C THR A 214 4.35 6.24 8.13
N THR A 215 3.23 6.51 8.80
CA THR A 215 2.29 5.49 9.30
C THR A 215 0.96 5.66 8.60
N GLU A 216 0.46 4.59 7.99
CA GLU A 216 -0.84 4.51 7.32
C GLU A 216 -1.82 3.73 8.19
N ILE A 217 -3.04 4.24 8.33
CA ILE A 217 -4.14 3.63 9.07
C ILE A 217 -5.28 3.42 8.08
N ALA A 218 -5.67 2.18 7.86
CA ALA A 218 -6.77 1.81 6.99
C ALA A 218 -7.84 1.06 7.79
N LEU A 219 -9.08 1.52 7.76
CA LEU A 219 -10.22 0.83 8.31
C LEU A 219 -10.86 -0.05 7.26
N PHE A 220 -10.94 -1.34 7.54
CA PHE A 220 -11.70 -2.30 6.75
C PHE A 220 -12.95 -2.72 7.53
N GLN A 221 -14.11 -2.77 6.86
CA GLN A 221 -15.38 -3.21 7.42
C GLN A 221 -16.31 -3.67 6.28
N ASN A 222 -17.17 -4.64 6.54
CA ASN A 222 -18.08 -5.23 5.53
C ASN A 222 -17.32 -5.67 4.27
N GLY A 223 -16.13 -6.25 4.44
CA GLY A 223 -15.26 -6.70 3.37
C GLY A 223 -14.55 -5.60 2.57
N LYS A 224 -14.68 -4.32 2.93
CA LYS A 224 -14.27 -3.16 2.12
C LYS A 224 -13.37 -2.21 2.90
N LEU A 225 -12.53 -1.47 2.15
CA LEU A 225 -11.81 -0.31 2.70
C LEU A 225 -12.82 0.81 2.93
N GLU A 226 -13.00 1.25 4.17
CA GLU A 226 -13.94 2.31 4.53
C GLU A 226 -13.26 3.67 4.63
N GLN A 227 -12.13 3.72 5.31
CA GLN A 227 -11.42 4.96 5.59
C GLN A 227 -9.92 4.76 5.57
N LEU A 228 -9.20 5.83 5.32
CA LEU A 228 -7.74 5.88 5.23
C LEU A 228 -7.24 7.18 5.83
N SER A 229 -6.22 7.10 6.69
CA SER A 229 -5.45 8.24 7.17
C SER A 229 -3.96 7.92 7.11
N VAL A 230 -3.14 8.94 6.86
CA VAL A 230 -1.69 8.80 6.85
C VAL A 230 -1.04 10.00 7.52
N PHE A 231 -0.11 9.76 8.41
CA PHE A 231 0.68 10.81 9.02
C PHE A 231 2.19 10.60 8.84
N PRO A 232 2.98 11.69 8.75
CA PRO A 232 4.39 11.65 8.35
C PRO A 232 5.34 11.35 9.54
N VAL A 233 4.99 10.34 10.35
CA VAL A 233 5.83 9.81 11.44
C VAL A 233 5.97 8.31 11.25
N GLY A 234 7.18 7.78 11.45
CA GLY A 234 7.48 6.36 11.30
C GLY A 234 8.87 6.02 11.86
N GLY A 235 9.44 4.91 11.41
CA GLY A 235 10.70 4.35 11.92
C GLY A 235 11.92 5.26 11.83
N ASP A 236 11.94 6.20 10.87
CA ASP A 236 13.05 7.18 10.74
C ASP A 236 13.12 8.15 11.94
N HIS A 237 11.97 8.42 12.60
CA HIS A 237 11.93 9.22 13.81
C HIS A 237 12.58 8.49 14.98
N ILE A 238 12.32 7.16 15.09
CA ILE A 238 13.00 6.30 16.09
C ILE A 238 14.52 6.32 15.84
N THR A 239 14.96 6.19 14.59
CA THR A 239 16.37 6.24 14.21
C THR A 239 17.00 7.58 14.55
N THR A 240 16.29 8.68 14.31
CA THR A 240 16.75 10.04 14.64
C THR A 240 16.92 10.22 16.14
N ASP A 241 15.97 9.73 16.95
CA ASP A 241 16.05 9.80 18.41
C ASP A 241 17.23 8.99 18.96
N LEU A 242 17.46 7.78 18.41
CA LEU A 242 18.61 6.96 18.75
C LEU A 242 19.93 7.67 18.37
N ALA A 243 20.00 8.22 17.15
CA ALA A 243 21.19 8.92 16.68
C ALA A 243 21.55 10.11 17.58
N ALA A 244 20.56 10.91 17.96
CA ALA A 244 20.73 12.06 18.84
C ALA A 244 21.08 11.64 20.27
N GLY A 245 20.33 10.69 20.84
CA GLY A 245 20.47 10.23 22.22
C GLY A 245 21.82 9.54 22.49
N LEU A 246 22.28 8.72 21.55
CA LEU A 246 23.56 8.01 21.65
C LEU A 246 24.73 8.79 21.05
N ARG A 247 24.47 9.92 20.38
CA ARG A 247 25.48 10.71 19.64
C ARG A 247 26.24 9.89 18.60
N ILE A 248 25.49 9.12 17.80
CA ILE A 248 26.01 8.31 16.69
C ILE A 248 25.46 8.82 15.36
N ASN A 249 26.06 8.41 14.25
CA ASN A 249 25.49 8.75 12.94
C ASN A 249 24.19 7.96 12.66
N HIS A 250 23.37 8.50 11.77
CA HIS A 250 22.06 7.95 11.45
C HIS A 250 22.11 6.51 10.90
N TYR A 251 23.12 6.18 10.09
CA TYR A 251 23.31 4.84 9.54
C TYR A 251 23.56 3.81 10.66
N SER A 252 24.43 4.12 11.61
CA SER A 252 24.69 3.25 12.78
C SER A 252 23.45 3.11 13.67
N ALA A 253 22.70 4.21 13.86
CA ALA A 253 21.46 4.17 14.63
C ALA A 253 20.40 3.28 13.98
N GLU A 254 20.26 3.32 12.65
CA GLU A 254 19.35 2.45 11.91
C GLU A 254 19.75 0.98 12.04
N GLY A 255 21.03 0.67 11.95
CA GLY A 255 21.55 -0.68 12.17
C GLY A 255 21.22 -1.20 13.58
N LEU A 256 21.48 -0.40 14.61
CA LEU A 256 21.17 -0.73 15.99
C LEU A 256 19.67 -0.94 16.23
N LYS A 257 18.83 -0.08 15.65
CA LYS A 257 17.37 -0.22 15.71
C LYS A 257 16.91 -1.54 15.12
N LYS A 258 17.42 -1.91 13.94
CA LYS A 258 17.02 -3.15 13.24
C LYS A 258 17.49 -4.40 13.98
N GLU A 259 18.66 -4.38 14.57
CA GLU A 259 19.30 -5.56 15.17
C GLU A 259 18.92 -5.75 16.65
N TYR A 260 18.87 -4.65 17.43
CA TYR A 260 18.69 -4.69 18.88
C TYR A 260 17.50 -3.90 19.38
N GLY A 261 16.70 -3.32 18.49
CA GLY A 261 15.58 -2.46 18.85
C GLY A 261 14.48 -3.25 19.58
N THR A 262 14.09 -2.73 20.76
CA THR A 262 13.00 -3.27 21.55
C THR A 262 12.03 -2.15 21.90
N ALA A 263 10.76 -2.30 21.50
CA ALA A 263 9.70 -1.30 21.66
C ALA A 263 9.18 -1.18 23.10
N MET A 264 9.47 -2.16 23.94
CA MET A 264 9.07 -2.20 25.35
C MET A 264 10.30 -2.42 26.24
N LYS A 265 10.64 -1.45 27.04
CA LYS A 265 11.83 -1.45 27.91
C LYS A 265 11.90 -2.61 28.89
N SER A 266 10.75 -3.11 29.38
CA SER A 266 10.69 -4.25 30.29
C SER A 266 11.10 -5.58 29.64
N MET A 267 11.05 -5.65 28.30
CA MET A 267 11.44 -6.83 27.52
C MET A 267 12.88 -6.75 26.99
N ALA A 268 13.55 -5.63 27.20
CA ALA A 268 14.89 -5.36 26.72
C ALA A 268 15.96 -5.92 27.68
N GLU A 269 17.04 -6.47 27.12
CA GLU A 269 18.19 -6.94 27.90
C GLU A 269 18.92 -5.78 28.54
N SER A 270 19.32 -5.97 29.81
CA SER A 270 19.97 -4.93 30.63
C SER A 270 21.48 -4.96 30.55
N GLU A 271 22.08 -6.06 30.08
CA GLU A 271 23.53 -6.22 30.03
C GLU A 271 24.12 -5.38 28.88
N PRO A 272 25.07 -4.50 29.16
CA PRO A 272 25.72 -3.67 28.13
C PRO A 272 26.74 -4.53 27.35
N LYS A 273 26.36 -4.94 26.13
CA LYS A 273 27.19 -5.77 25.25
C LYS A 273 27.28 -5.28 23.79
N ILE A 274 26.59 -4.19 23.50
CA ILE A 274 26.54 -3.61 22.13
C ILE A 274 27.62 -2.51 22.06
N GLU A 275 28.60 -2.69 21.19
CA GLU A 275 29.64 -1.70 20.98
C GLU A 275 29.19 -0.58 20.07
N ILE A 276 29.29 0.67 20.50
CA ILE A 276 28.99 1.84 19.67
C ILE A 276 30.20 2.81 19.66
N LYS A 277 30.33 3.52 18.53
CA LYS A 277 31.30 4.62 18.40
C LYS A 277 30.57 5.95 18.33
N THR A 278 30.79 6.80 19.33
CA THR A 278 30.13 8.12 19.37
C THR A 278 30.84 9.13 18.47
N VAL A 279 30.07 10.06 17.91
CA VAL A 279 30.63 11.15 17.09
C VAL A 279 31.52 12.04 17.97
N GLY A 280 32.72 12.29 17.49
CA GLY A 280 33.72 13.13 18.21
C GLY A 280 34.54 12.39 19.29
N SER A 281 34.37 11.09 19.46
CA SER A 281 35.17 10.24 20.30
C SER A 281 35.79 9.08 19.53
N ASN A 282 37.02 8.69 19.89
CA ASN A 282 37.64 7.45 19.37
C ASN A 282 37.43 6.26 20.30
N GLU A 283 36.79 6.44 21.44
CA GLU A 283 36.54 5.39 22.42
C GLU A 283 35.24 4.64 22.05
N LEU A 284 35.28 3.32 22.20
CA LEU A 284 34.13 2.47 22.12
C LEU A 284 33.37 2.53 23.44
N ARG A 285 32.05 2.64 23.36
CA ARG A 285 31.14 2.59 24.51
C ARG A 285 30.25 1.35 24.38
N LEU A 286 30.08 0.66 25.49
CA LEU A 286 29.09 -0.43 25.58
C LEU A 286 27.74 0.14 26.00
N VAL A 287 26.68 -0.28 25.27
CA VAL A 287 25.29 0.04 25.60
C VAL A 287 24.47 -1.26 25.65
N SER A 288 23.34 -1.21 26.33
CA SER A 288 22.40 -2.34 26.42
C SER A 288 21.16 -2.11 25.52
N GLU A 289 20.41 -3.18 25.19
CA GLU A 289 19.10 -3.04 24.56
C GLU A 289 18.17 -2.12 25.35
N ARG A 290 18.24 -2.22 26.70
CA ARG A 290 17.45 -1.40 27.60
C ARG A 290 17.79 0.09 27.49
N GLU A 291 19.04 0.43 27.22
CA GLU A 291 19.47 1.81 26.96
C GLU A 291 18.90 2.30 25.62
N LEU A 292 18.92 1.46 24.56
CA LEU A 292 18.28 1.78 23.28
C LEU A 292 16.77 2.01 23.46
N SER A 293 16.11 1.17 24.24
CA SER A 293 14.66 1.25 24.48
C SER A 293 14.25 2.55 25.21
N ASN A 294 15.16 3.23 25.93
CA ASN A 294 14.85 4.55 26.50
C ASN A 294 14.49 5.61 25.41
N PHE A 295 14.99 5.41 24.19
CA PHE A 295 14.71 6.30 23.06
C PHE A 295 13.63 5.72 22.14
N ILE A 296 13.57 4.38 22.02
CA ILE A 296 12.65 3.68 21.12
C ILE A 296 11.22 3.70 21.66
N GLU A 297 11.00 3.24 22.90
CA GLU A 297 9.68 3.07 23.48
C GLU A 297 8.85 4.36 23.50
N PRO A 298 9.37 5.54 23.92
CA PRO A 298 8.59 6.77 23.90
C PRO A 298 8.15 7.17 22.49
N ARG A 299 8.99 6.93 21.49
CA ARG A 299 8.63 7.24 20.09
C ARG A 299 7.60 6.27 19.54
N VAL A 300 7.66 5.00 19.87
CA VAL A 300 6.66 4.00 19.50
C VAL A 300 5.32 4.33 20.15
N GLN A 301 5.33 4.71 21.44
CA GLN A 301 4.12 5.15 22.14
C GLN A 301 3.50 6.38 21.49
N GLU A 302 4.31 7.37 21.08
CA GLU A 302 3.82 8.54 20.35
C GLU A 302 3.20 8.17 19.01
N ILE A 303 3.78 7.24 18.24
CA ILE A 303 3.21 6.75 16.99
C ILE A 303 1.82 6.16 17.24
N PHE A 304 1.65 5.34 18.28
CA PHE A 304 0.35 4.76 18.62
C PHE A 304 -0.64 5.79 19.16
N GLN A 305 -0.18 6.78 19.91
CA GLN A 305 -1.03 7.89 20.35
C GLN A 305 -1.57 8.70 19.17
N ILE A 306 -0.72 9.07 18.20
CA ILE A 306 -1.16 9.75 16.97
C ILE A 306 -2.13 8.86 16.20
N ALA A 307 -1.87 7.55 16.13
CA ALA A 307 -2.79 6.61 15.48
C ALA A 307 -4.18 6.61 16.14
N GLN A 308 -4.25 6.61 17.47
CA GLN A 308 -5.50 6.72 18.22
C GLN A 308 -6.25 8.03 17.96
N GLU A 309 -5.51 9.14 17.89
CA GLU A 309 -6.09 10.45 17.56
C GLU A 309 -6.68 10.44 16.13
N GLU A 310 -5.97 9.85 15.17
CA GLU A 310 -6.47 9.71 13.79
C GLU A 310 -7.70 8.81 13.72
N MET A 311 -7.72 7.67 14.40
CA MET A 311 -8.91 6.82 14.50
C MET A 311 -10.12 7.56 15.09
N THR A 312 -9.88 8.39 16.11
CA THR A 312 -10.92 9.22 16.71
C THR A 312 -11.47 10.25 15.71
N LYS A 313 -10.59 10.91 14.93
CA LYS A 313 -11.00 11.83 13.85
C LYS A 313 -11.78 11.13 12.74
N MET A 314 -11.50 9.86 12.49
CA MET A 314 -12.27 9.00 11.60
C MET A 314 -13.65 8.61 12.16
N GLY A 315 -14.00 9.03 13.39
CA GLY A 315 -15.26 8.70 14.06
C GLY A 315 -15.23 7.37 14.83
N TRP A 316 -14.06 6.82 15.05
CA TRP A 316 -13.86 5.55 15.77
C TRP A 316 -13.10 5.76 17.08
N PRO A 317 -13.77 6.22 18.14
CA PRO A 317 -13.14 6.39 19.45
C PRO A 317 -12.87 5.05 20.15
N TYR A 318 -13.49 3.97 19.68
CA TYR A 318 -13.29 2.59 20.15
C TYR A 318 -12.84 1.69 19.02
N LEU A 319 -12.15 0.58 19.36
CA LEU A 319 -11.71 -0.37 18.34
C LEU A 319 -12.89 -1.14 17.74
N PRO A 320 -12.80 -1.49 16.45
CA PRO A 320 -13.74 -2.40 15.81
C PRO A 320 -13.58 -3.83 16.36
N PRO A 321 -14.57 -4.73 16.14
CA PRO A 321 -14.60 -6.06 16.73
C PRO A 321 -13.37 -6.93 16.47
N ALA A 322 -12.74 -6.83 15.31
CA ALA A 322 -11.51 -7.57 15.01
C ALA A 322 -10.21 -6.82 15.39
N GLY A 323 -10.32 -5.65 16.03
CA GLY A 323 -9.19 -4.93 16.63
C GLY A 323 -8.22 -4.34 15.62
N ILE A 324 -6.93 -4.57 15.84
CA ILE A 324 -5.83 -3.95 15.11
C ILE A 324 -4.88 -5.00 14.56
N VAL A 325 -4.52 -4.84 13.30
CA VAL A 325 -3.45 -5.60 12.64
C VAL A 325 -2.29 -4.65 12.34
N LEU A 326 -1.13 -4.91 12.94
CA LEU A 326 0.09 -4.13 12.75
C LEU A 326 0.90 -4.67 11.58
N ARG A 327 1.51 -3.76 10.84
CA ARG A 327 2.32 -4.06 9.68
C ARG A 327 3.43 -3.02 9.46
N GLY A 328 4.26 -3.25 8.44
CA GLY A 328 5.41 -2.38 8.10
C GLY A 328 6.69 -2.79 8.84
N GLY A 329 7.81 -2.15 8.48
CA GLY A 329 9.11 -2.52 9.00
C GLY A 329 9.24 -2.39 10.52
N VAL A 330 8.56 -1.42 11.12
CA VAL A 330 8.58 -1.20 12.58
C VAL A 330 7.80 -2.30 13.33
N SER A 331 6.80 -2.93 12.71
CA SER A 331 6.02 -4.00 13.34
C SER A 331 6.84 -5.27 13.64
N SER A 332 8.04 -5.40 13.05
CA SER A 332 8.96 -6.50 13.32
C SER A 332 9.76 -6.31 14.63
N MET A 333 9.64 -5.15 15.27
CA MET A 333 10.40 -4.83 16.48
C MET A 333 9.88 -5.63 17.67
N LYS A 334 10.79 -6.20 18.47
CA LYS A 334 10.47 -6.92 19.70
C LYS A 334 9.65 -6.05 20.65
N GLY A 335 8.56 -6.56 21.19
CA GLY A 335 7.69 -5.87 22.16
C GLY A 335 6.72 -4.87 21.52
N ILE A 336 6.61 -4.80 20.17
CA ILE A 336 5.74 -3.84 19.49
C ILE A 336 4.24 -4.15 19.76
N VAL A 337 3.86 -5.42 19.80
CA VAL A 337 2.48 -5.84 20.05
C VAL A 337 2.08 -5.50 21.48
N GLU A 338 2.96 -5.76 22.45
CA GLU A 338 2.74 -5.46 23.86
C GLU A 338 2.60 -3.95 24.09
N THR A 339 3.46 -3.15 23.44
CA THR A 339 3.36 -1.69 23.50
C THR A 339 2.06 -1.18 22.87
N ALA A 340 1.64 -1.79 21.75
CA ALA A 340 0.38 -1.43 21.11
C ALA A 340 -0.83 -1.81 21.97
N ARG A 341 -0.83 -3.01 22.59
CA ARG A 341 -1.90 -3.44 23.51
C ARG A 341 -2.08 -2.47 24.67
N LEU A 342 -0.97 -1.99 25.23
CA LEU A 342 -1.01 -0.98 26.29
C LEU A 342 -1.53 0.36 25.76
N ALA A 343 -1.07 0.81 24.61
CA ALA A 343 -1.49 2.09 24.04
C ALA A 343 -2.97 2.11 23.66
N PHE A 344 -3.48 1.03 23.06
CA PHE A 344 -4.87 0.92 22.61
C PHE A 344 -5.81 0.32 23.68
N GLU A 345 -5.28 -0.02 24.86
CA GLU A 345 -6.04 -0.67 25.95
C GLU A 345 -6.83 -1.92 25.49
N SER A 346 -6.20 -2.73 24.63
CA SER A 346 -6.85 -3.88 24.01
C SER A 346 -5.88 -5.04 23.75
N ASP A 347 -6.35 -6.26 24.03
CA ASP A 347 -5.64 -7.49 23.67
C ASP A 347 -5.81 -7.86 22.19
N GLN A 348 -6.74 -7.22 21.47
CA GLN A 348 -7.05 -7.50 20.06
C GLN A 348 -6.05 -6.78 19.15
N VAL A 349 -4.77 -7.04 19.35
CA VAL A 349 -3.66 -6.53 18.54
C VAL A 349 -2.78 -7.68 18.12
N ARG A 350 -2.52 -7.79 16.83
CA ARG A 350 -1.59 -8.78 16.25
C ARG A 350 -0.73 -8.18 15.15
N ILE A 351 0.32 -8.89 14.78
CA ILE A 351 1.08 -8.59 13.55
C ILE A 351 0.36 -9.28 12.38
N GLY A 352 0.28 -8.60 11.24
CA GLY A 352 -0.24 -9.19 10.01
C GLY A 352 0.63 -10.36 9.56
N ASP A 353 -0.02 -11.51 9.35
CA ASP A 353 0.66 -12.70 8.88
C ASP A 353 1.26 -12.47 7.48
N PHE A 354 2.47 -12.96 7.30
CA PHE A 354 3.16 -12.99 6.03
C PHE A 354 3.70 -14.40 5.82
N ASP A 355 2.82 -15.30 5.42
CA ASP A 355 3.19 -16.68 5.09
C ASP A 355 3.07 -16.92 3.58
N VAL A 356 4.12 -16.56 2.86
CA VAL A 356 4.23 -16.85 1.43
C VAL A 356 5.35 -17.86 1.23
N VAL A 357 5.03 -18.98 0.63
CA VAL A 357 5.97 -20.08 0.40
C VAL A 357 7.26 -19.56 -0.28
N GLY A 358 8.37 -19.74 0.41
CA GLY A 358 9.70 -19.35 -0.07
C GLY A 358 10.14 -17.93 0.29
N ILE A 359 9.28 -17.09 0.90
CA ILE A 359 9.62 -15.72 1.30
C ILE A 359 9.33 -15.54 2.79
N LYS A 360 10.41 -15.47 3.56
CA LYS A 360 10.32 -15.27 5.03
C LYS A 360 10.50 -13.82 5.47
N ASN A 361 11.00 -12.95 4.57
CA ASN A 361 11.30 -11.57 4.94
C ASN A 361 10.08 -10.67 4.70
N PRO A 362 9.46 -10.11 5.75
CA PRO A 362 8.28 -9.26 5.66
C PRO A 362 8.54 -7.93 4.91
N ILE A 363 9.79 -7.61 4.60
CA ILE A 363 10.15 -6.42 3.82
C ILE A 363 9.46 -6.38 2.44
N TYR A 364 9.23 -7.56 1.83
CA TYR A 364 8.57 -7.68 0.53
C TYR A 364 7.05 -7.73 0.61
N SER A 365 6.50 -7.69 1.79
CA SER A 365 5.06 -7.94 1.99
C SER A 365 4.15 -7.03 1.16
N THR A 366 4.43 -5.72 1.05
CA THR A 366 3.61 -4.80 0.23
C THR A 366 3.61 -5.20 -1.24
N VAL A 367 4.78 -5.47 -1.81
CA VAL A 367 4.86 -5.84 -3.22
C VAL A 367 4.23 -7.21 -3.49
N ILE A 368 4.35 -8.16 -2.58
CA ILE A 368 3.67 -9.46 -2.67
C ILE A 368 2.16 -9.30 -2.59
N GLY A 369 1.66 -8.52 -1.62
CA GLY A 369 0.23 -8.19 -1.54
C GLY A 369 -0.30 -7.54 -2.82
N LEU A 370 0.49 -6.67 -3.44
CA LEU A 370 0.17 -6.08 -4.74
C LEU A 370 0.01 -7.14 -5.84
N LEU A 371 0.89 -8.15 -5.88
CA LEU A 371 0.79 -9.24 -6.84
C LEU A 371 -0.48 -10.07 -6.64
N TYR A 372 -0.80 -10.44 -5.38
CA TYR A 372 -2.03 -11.19 -5.05
C TYR A 372 -3.29 -10.37 -5.35
N TYR A 373 -3.30 -9.09 -5.00
CA TYR A 373 -4.42 -8.20 -5.32
C TYR A 373 -4.69 -8.14 -6.82
N VAL A 374 -3.64 -7.93 -7.63
CA VAL A 374 -3.76 -7.91 -9.09
C VAL A 374 -4.25 -9.26 -9.63
N GLN A 375 -3.71 -10.37 -9.14
CA GLN A 375 -4.16 -11.71 -9.55
C GLN A 375 -5.65 -11.92 -9.27
N ARG A 376 -6.13 -11.52 -8.09
CA ARG A 376 -7.55 -11.64 -7.70
C ARG A 376 -8.47 -10.78 -8.59
N GLN A 377 -7.97 -9.64 -9.08
CA GLN A 377 -8.71 -8.74 -9.96
C GLN A 377 -8.63 -9.13 -11.45
N GLN A 378 -7.69 -9.98 -11.86
CA GLN A 378 -7.50 -10.37 -13.27
C GLN A 378 -8.75 -10.96 -13.96
N PRO A 379 -9.60 -11.79 -13.33
CA PRO A 379 -10.85 -12.24 -13.95
C PRO A 379 -11.74 -11.08 -14.37
N ARG A 380 -11.78 -10.01 -13.57
CA ARG A 380 -12.55 -8.79 -13.86
C ARG A 380 -11.86 -7.89 -14.90
N MET A 381 -10.52 -7.93 -15.01
CA MET A 381 -9.74 -7.16 -15.99
C MET A 381 -9.74 -7.83 -17.39
N HIS A 382 -9.70 -9.16 -17.48
CA HIS A 382 -9.75 -9.88 -18.77
C HIS A 382 -11.09 -9.75 -19.50
N ILE A 383 -12.15 -9.42 -18.80
CA ILE A 383 -13.44 -9.08 -19.40
C ILE A 383 -13.32 -7.79 -20.22
N LYS A 384 -12.51 -6.82 -19.77
CA LYS A 384 -12.24 -5.56 -20.50
C LYS A 384 -11.45 -5.74 -21.82
N GLU A 385 -10.62 -6.76 -21.95
CA GLU A 385 -9.82 -6.99 -23.17
C GLU A 385 -10.56 -7.81 -24.26
N ARG A 386 -11.65 -8.51 -23.92
CA ARG A 386 -12.42 -9.34 -24.88
C ARG A 386 -13.51 -8.59 -25.65
N SER A 387 -13.87 -7.39 -25.27
CA SER A 387 -14.75 -6.55 -26.06
C SER A 387 -14.03 -6.04 -27.31
N LYS A 388 -14.40 -6.55 -28.47
CA LYS A 388 -13.89 -6.12 -29.79
C LYS A 388 -14.03 -4.60 -29.94
N PRO A 389 -13.14 -3.93 -30.71
CA PRO A 389 -13.13 -2.49 -30.79
C PRO A 389 -14.41 -1.95 -31.41
N VAL A 390 -15.25 -1.33 -30.60
CA VAL A 390 -16.27 -0.42 -31.08
C VAL A 390 -15.57 0.87 -31.53
N LYS A 391 -15.87 1.29 -32.75
CA LYS A 391 -15.32 2.49 -33.42
C LYS A 391 -15.27 3.71 -32.48
N LYS A 392 -14.08 4.28 -32.41
CA LYS A 392 -13.68 5.60 -31.87
C LYS A 392 -14.80 6.46 -31.24
N LYS A 393 -14.85 6.48 -29.94
CA LYS A 393 -15.26 7.65 -29.14
C LYS A 393 -14.23 7.78 -28.02
N GLY A 394 -13.58 8.89 -27.95
CA GLY A 394 -12.56 9.41 -27.04
C GLY A 394 -11.70 8.46 -26.20
N PRO A 395 -10.44 8.75 -26.01
CA PRO A 395 -9.52 7.86 -25.28
C PRO A 395 -9.95 7.69 -23.83
N GLY A 396 -10.05 6.42 -23.38
CA GLY A 396 -10.24 6.09 -21.97
C GLY A 396 -9.13 6.67 -21.09
N LEU A 397 -9.36 6.78 -19.77
CA LEU A 397 -8.40 7.39 -18.83
C LEU A 397 -6.98 6.81 -19.02
N TRP A 398 -6.86 5.50 -19.16
CA TRP A 398 -5.58 4.82 -19.40
C TRP A 398 -4.94 5.18 -20.73
N GLN A 399 -5.75 5.46 -21.74
CA GLN A 399 -5.25 5.93 -23.02
C GLN A 399 -4.82 7.40 -22.94
N ARG A 400 -5.51 8.23 -22.14
CA ARG A 400 -5.11 9.62 -21.83
C ARG A 400 -3.88 9.68 -20.93
N ILE A 401 -3.75 8.78 -19.94
CA ILE A 401 -2.52 8.64 -19.15
C ILE A 401 -1.37 8.16 -20.05
N LYS A 402 -1.63 7.24 -20.98
CA LYS A 402 -0.64 6.72 -21.92
C LYS A 402 -0.20 7.77 -22.95
N GLU A 403 -1.14 8.54 -23.50
CA GLU A 403 -0.89 9.67 -24.41
C GLU A 403 -0.16 10.80 -23.67
N TRP A 404 -0.58 11.09 -22.45
CA TRP A 404 0.06 12.11 -21.61
C TRP A 404 1.48 11.68 -21.16
N LEU A 405 1.72 10.41 -20.84
CA LEU A 405 3.06 9.89 -20.53
C LEU A 405 4.00 9.95 -21.74
N THR A 406 3.46 9.84 -22.97
CA THR A 406 4.26 10.01 -24.20
C THR A 406 4.65 11.47 -24.40
N ASP A 407 3.77 12.42 -24.07
CA ASP A 407 4.03 13.87 -24.17
C ASP A 407 5.00 14.41 -23.10
N ILE A 408 5.30 13.63 -22.04
CA ILE A 408 6.26 14.02 -20.97
C ILE A 408 7.67 13.51 -21.27
N VAL A 409 7.80 12.52 -22.15
CA VAL A 409 9.10 11.89 -22.48
C VAL A 409 9.80 12.56 -23.66
N ASP A 410 9.08 13.37 -24.45
CA ASP A 410 9.62 14.30 -25.45
C ASP A 410 9.83 15.72 -24.83
#